data_269543fcf553915a4b4e50b0d04dda2f
#
_entry.id   269543fcf553915a4b4e50b0d04dda2f
#
_cell.length_a   1.000
_cell.length_b   1.000
_cell.length_c   1.000
_cell.angle_alpha   90.00
_cell.angle_beta   90.00
_cell.angle_gamma   90.00
#
_symmetry.space_group_name_H-M   'P 1'
#
loop_
_entity.id
_entity.type
_entity.pdbx_description
1 polymer ?
#
loop_
_entity_poly.entity_id
_entity_poly.type
_entity_poly.pdbx_seq_one_letter_code
_entity_poly.pdbx_strand_id
1 'polypeptide(L)'
;MKDASRWASAYLNRAVTPSNISYLLQYGVITRHGGNGGPLINLEELKQYYNAHDKRHQWKQKLGDDLNWNLSFAEYQEWERTKHVHRLHPYKGKFIPQLVAYFLDDHVDEFKRQVCFKPGDIVLDPFCGSGTTLVQANELGMHAVGVDISAFNAMISNAKVARYDIPKLAKAAAELTARLDDFQRARNILYFEEELLSALARFNAKHFPSPEYKRQVRHGEINEPEYAGKRAEKFSAIYAGLVTKHGIQIEQAGGDSFLDKWFLHPVREEIDFLFAQLKAVDDSDLKKILAIMLSRTARTCRATTHADLGTLKEPVTAAYYCKKHGKICKPLFSIGNWWKRYAADTVKRLREFDALRTDTHQLCLAGDGAAVDIGRALGERDAKLAGLLAAQKARGIFSSPPYVGLIDYHEQHAYSYEIFGFSRNDEREIGPLSRGQGKHARNDYANGIAAVLRNCKRCLQPDYDVFLVANDKFNLYPGIADNAGMRIVERYKRPVLNRVEKDRGGAYAEIIFHMKDKQHGA
;
A
#
# COMPACT_ATOMS: atom_id res chain seq x y z
N MET A 1 3.50 -17.93 30.02
CA MET A 1 3.18 -17.46 28.64
C MET A 1 1.76 -16.94 28.50
N LYS A 2 0.72 -17.76 28.79
CA LYS A 2 -0.69 -17.33 28.71
C LYS A 2 -0.99 -16.15 29.66
N ASP A 3 -0.47 -16.21 30.91
CA ASP A 3 -0.70 -15.15 31.90
C ASP A 3 0.02 -13.85 31.53
N ALA A 4 1.27 -13.92 31.05
CA ALA A 4 2.00 -12.78 30.52
C ALA A 4 1.30 -12.15 29.30
N SER A 5 0.73 -12.97 28.42
CA SER A 5 -0.07 -12.54 27.28
C SER A 5 -1.36 -11.82 27.72
N ARG A 6 -2.09 -12.38 28.71
CA ARG A 6 -3.28 -11.75 29.30
C ARG A 6 -2.95 -10.42 29.98
N TRP A 7 -1.91 -10.42 30.80
CA TRP A 7 -1.44 -9.19 31.47
C TRP A 7 -1.04 -8.12 30.45
N ALA A 8 -0.23 -8.47 29.44
CA ALA A 8 0.21 -7.53 28.43
C ALA A 8 -0.96 -7.00 27.58
N SER A 9 -1.96 -7.82 27.30
CA SER A 9 -3.16 -7.40 26.59
C SER A 9 -3.97 -6.38 27.38
N ALA A 10 -4.16 -6.63 28.68
CA ALA A 10 -4.83 -5.69 29.59
C ALA A 10 -4.02 -4.39 29.77
N TYR A 11 -2.71 -4.51 29.98
CA TYR A 11 -1.83 -3.37 30.19
C TYR A 11 -1.75 -2.42 28.98
N LEU A 12 -1.77 -2.97 27.76
CA LEU A 12 -1.66 -2.20 26.52
C LEU A 12 -3.02 -1.86 25.88
N ASN A 13 -4.12 -2.34 26.48
CA ASN A 13 -5.47 -2.27 25.91
C ASN A 13 -5.49 -2.71 24.42
N ARG A 14 -4.79 -3.81 24.13
CA ARG A 14 -4.75 -4.44 22.79
C ARG A 14 -4.36 -5.91 22.87
N ALA A 15 -4.73 -6.70 21.86
CA ALA A 15 -4.40 -8.12 21.84
C ALA A 15 -2.88 -8.37 21.76
N VAL A 16 -2.34 -9.07 22.74
CA VAL A 16 -0.97 -9.62 22.75
C VAL A 16 -1.10 -11.14 22.85
N THR A 17 -0.62 -11.89 21.85
CA THR A 17 -0.74 -13.34 21.83
C THR A 17 0.39 -14.02 22.61
N PRO A 18 0.20 -15.27 23.09
CA PRO A 18 1.29 -16.06 23.67
C PRO A 18 2.50 -16.20 22.73
N SER A 19 2.27 -16.22 21.41
CA SER A 19 3.34 -16.24 20.41
C SER A 19 4.18 -14.96 20.41
N ASN A 20 3.57 -13.79 20.66
CA ASN A 20 4.33 -12.52 20.80
C ASN A 20 5.28 -12.61 21.99
N ILE A 21 4.83 -13.13 23.14
CA ILE A 21 5.67 -13.31 24.31
C ILE A 21 6.75 -14.37 24.07
N SER A 22 6.39 -15.47 23.41
CA SER A 22 7.37 -16.51 23.02
C SER A 22 8.48 -15.94 22.13
N TYR A 23 8.15 -15.07 21.20
CA TYR A 23 9.12 -14.37 20.37
C TYR A 23 10.12 -13.57 21.19
N LEU A 24 9.65 -12.79 22.19
CA LEU A 24 10.51 -11.99 23.04
C LEU A 24 11.53 -12.85 23.80
N LEU A 25 11.09 -14.01 24.30
CA LEU A 25 11.97 -14.96 24.99
C LEU A 25 12.94 -15.67 24.02
N GLN A 26 12.45 -16.18 22.90
CA GLN A 26 13.27 -16.93 21.94
C GLN A 26 14.41 -16.10 21.36
N TYR A 27 14.16 -14.82 21.16
CA TYR A 27 15.15 -13.90 20.59
C TYR A 27 15.89 -13.06 21.64
N GLY A 28 15.77 -13.41 22.96
CA GLY A 28 16.51 -12.76 24.03
C GLY A 28 16.18 -11.27 24.19
N VAL A 29 14.94 -10.87 23.89
CA VAL A 29 14.46 -9.49 24.10
C VAL A 29 14.13 -9.28 25.57
N ILE A 30 13.59 -10.29 26.21
CA ILE A 30 13.36 -10.41 27.66
C ILE A 30 14.00 -11.70 28.16
N THR A 31 14.40 -11.69 29.43
CA THR A 31 15.13 -12.80 30.06
C THR A 31 14.17 -13.94 30.42
N ARG A 32 14.61 -15.16 30.12
CA ARG A 32 13.90 -16.35 30.57
C ARG A 32 14.36 -16.72 31.99
N HIS A 33 13.43 -16.77 32.93
CA HIS A 33 13.65 -17.28 34.28
C HIS A 33 12.92 -18.63 34.46
N GLY A 34 13.38 -19.43 35.45
CA GLY A 34 12.72 -20.68 35.85
C GLY A 34 13.28 -21.95 35.22
N GLY A 35 13.04 -23.06 35.90
CA GLY A 35 13.49 -24.42 35.58
C GLY A 35 12.35 -25.34 35.05
N ASN A 36 12.25 -26.57 35.54
CA ASN A 36 11.38 -27.66 35.05
C ASN A 36 9.86 -27.39 35.03
N GLY A 37 9.36 -26.27 35.61
CA GLY A 37 7.93 -25.91 35.62
C GLY A 37 7.47 -25.01 34.47
N GLY A 38 8.34 -24.72 33.51
CA GLY A 38 8.07 -23.80 32.40
C GLY A 38 8.73 -22.43 32.52
N PRO A 39 8.71 -21.59 31.47
CA PRO A 39 9.37 -20.29 31.48
C PRO A 39 8.63 -19.32 32.39
N LEU A 40 9.32 -18.78 33.38
CA LEU A 40 8.90 -17.64 34.17
C LEU A 40 9.40 -16.34 33.47
N ILE A 41 8.59 -15.30 33.53
CA ILE A 41 8.85 -14.00 32.92
C ILE A 41 8.85 -12.96 34.04
N ASN A 42 9.89 -12.14 34.10
CA ASN A 42 9.91 -11.01 35.01
C ASN A 42 8.92 -9.95 34.51
N LEU A 43 7.93 -9.64 35.35
CA LEU A 43 6.86 -8.70 35.01
C LEU A 43 7.40 -7.28 34.81
N GLU A 44 8.37 -6.86 35.62
CA GLU A 44 8.96 -5.52 35.49
C GLU A 44 9.79 -5.39 34.21
N GLU A 45 10.53 -6.42 33.80
CA GLU A 45 11.24 -6.43 32.53
C GLU A 45 10.27 -6.37 31.34
N LEU A 46 9.17 -7.11 31.41
CA LEU A 46 8.12 -7.07 30.41
C LEU A 46 7.42 -5.71 30.35
N LYS A 47 7.17 -5.10 31.49
CA LYS A 47 6.60 -3.76 31.61
C LYS A 47 7.54 -2.68 31.07
N GLN A 48 8.83 -2.75 31.41
CA GLN A 48 9.86 -1.85 30.86
C GLN A 48 9.94 -1.97 29.33
N TYR A 49 9.92 -3.19 28.82
CA TYR A 49 9.88 -3.42 27.37
C TYR A 49 8.68 -2.73 26.70
N TYR A 50 7.47 -2.91 27.25
CA TYR A 50 6.28 -2.31 26.67
C TYR A 50 6.22 -0.79 26.88
N ASN A 51 6.66 -0.27 28.03
CA ASN A 51 6.74 1.18 28.25
C ASN A 51 7.71 1.87 27.30
N ALA A 52 8.88 1.26 27.05
CA ALA A 52 9.81 1.76 26.04
C ALA A 52 9.21 1.78 24.61
N HIS A 53 8.13 1.01 24.40
CA HIS A 53 7.42 0.91 23.14
C HIS A 53 6.02 1.57 23.16
N ASP A 54 5.62 2.20 24.30
CA ASP A 54 4.38 2.98 24.39
C ASP A 54 4.53 4.32 23.65
N LYS A 55 3.97 4.37 22.48
CA LYS A 55 4.02 5.54 21.61
C LYS A 55 3.10 6.69 22.08
N ARG A 56 2.03 6.41 22.83
CA ARG A 56 1.02 7.43 23.16
C ARG A 56 1.60 8.57 23.96
N HIS A 57 2.28 8.27 25.06
CA HIS A 57 2.89 9.29 25.92
C HIS A 57 3.99 10.08 25.20
N GLN A 58 4.89 9.38 24.49
CA GLN A 58 5.95 10.00 23.71
C GLN A 58 5.42 10.90 22.58
N TRP A 59 4.32 10.48 21.97
CA TRP A 59 3.73 11.23 20.85
C TRP A 59 2.97 12.47 21.34
N LYS A 60 2.26 12.39 22.47
CA LYS A 60 1.66 13.57 23.10
C LYS A 60 2.70 14.64 23.41
N GLN A 61 3.84 14.26 23.98
CA GLN A 61 4.95 15.20 24.24
C GLN A 61 5.50 15.87 22.98
N LYS A 62 5.55 15.16 21.86
CA LYS A 62 6.13 15.67 20.59
C LYS A 62 5.14 16.40 19.69
N LEU A 63 3.89 16.01 19.69
CA LEU A 63 2.87 16.48 18.77
C LEU A 63 1.79 17.35 19.42
N GLY A 64 1.73 17.40 20.75
CA GLY A 64 0.71 18.14 21.51
C GLY A 64 -0.44 17.25 21.99
N ASP A 65 -1.27 17.84 22.86
CA ASP A 65 -2.40 17.15 23.49
C ASP A 65 -3.67 17.13 22.61
N ASP A 66 -3.66 17.89 21.52
CA ASP A 66 -4.76 18.01 20.55
C ASP A 66 -4.91 16.82 19.59
N LEU A 67 -4.18 15.71 19.86
CA LEU A 67 -4.27 14.49 19.06
C LEU A 67 -5.56 13.73 19.32
N ASN A 68 -6.36 13.55 18.28
CA ASN A 68 -7.50 12.66 18.32
C ASN A 68 -7.04 11.19 18.14
N TRP A 69 -6.94 10.46 19.24
CA TRP A 69 -6.50 9.07 19.23
C TRP A 69 -7.54 8.10 18.67
N ASN A 70 -8.83 8.45 18.65
CA ASN A 70 -9.87 7.63 18.02
C ASN A 70 -9.60 7.50 16.51
N LEU A 71 -9.06 8.57 15.89
CA LEU A 71 -8.66 8.55 14.48
C LEU A 71 -7.33 7.82 14.21
N SER A 72 -6.68 7.24 15.22
CA SER A 72 -5.52 6.36 15.01
C SER A 72 -5.92 4.99 14.47
N PHE A 73 -7.14 4.55 14.77
CA PHE A 73 -7.65 3.21 14.44
C PHE A 73 -6.68 2.11 14.90
N ALA A 74 -6.08 2.30 16.09
CA ALA A 74 -5.09 1.39 16.64
C ALA A 74 -5.66 0.01 17.01
N GLU A 75 -6.96 -0.05 17.27
CA GLU A 75 -7.74 -1.24 17.57
C GLU A 75 -7.84 -2.21 16.39
N TYR A 76 -7.80 -1.69 15.16
CA TYR A 76 -7.93 -2.51 13.95
C TYR A 76 -6.63 -3.23 13.60
N GLN A 77 -6.72 -4.52 13.31
CA GLN A 77 -5.61 -5.32 12.81
C GLN A 77 -5.26 -4.95 11.35
N GLU A 78 -4.07 -5.31 10.89
CA GLU A 78 -3.61 -5.02 9.53
C GLU A 78 -4.56 -5.56 8.44
N TRP A 79 -5.15 -6.75 8.66
CA TRP A 79 -6.07 -7.35 7.70
C TRP A 79 -7.42 -6.61 7.63
N GLU A 80 -7.85 -5.95 8.71
CA GLU A 80 -9.05 -5.11 8.76
C GLU A 80 -8.82 -3.76 8.07
N ARG A 81 -7.64 -3.16 8.28
CA ARG A 81 -7.23 -1.91 7.60
C ARG A 81 -7.03 -2.08 6.11
N THR A 82 -6.84 -3.31 5.66
CA THR A 82 -6.64 -3.66 4.25
C THR A 82 -7.69 -4.67 3.78
N LYS A 83 -8.93 -4.53 4.30
CA LYS A 83 -10.05 -5.43 3.98
C LYS A 83 -10.29 -5.54 2.47
N HIS A 84 -10.85 -6.64 2.03
CA HIS A 84 -11.28 -6.95 0.65
C HIS A 84 -10.50 -6.21 -0.46
N VAL A 85 -11.18 -5.53 -1.40
CA VAL A 85 -10.56 -4.91 -2.59
C VAL A 85 -9.57 -3.79 -2.30
N HIS A 86 -9.53 -3.25 -1.08
CA HIS A 86 -8.50 -2.26 -0.72
C HIS A 86 -7.07 -2.81 -0.84
N ARG A 87 -6.89 -4.13 -0.82
CA ARG A 87 -5.59 -4.79 -0.94
C ARG A 87 -5.30 -5.36 -2.34
N LEU A 88 -6.15 -5.15 -3.34
CA LEU A 88 -5.93 -5.69 -4.69
C LEU A 88 -4.61 -5.25 -5.29
N HIS A 89 -4.20 -4.01 -5.02
CA HIS A 89 -2.89 -3.50 -5.44
C HIS A 89 -2.23 -2.68 -4.34
N PRO A 90 -0.92 -2.86 -4.06
CA PRO A 90 -0.18 -2.01 -3.13
C PRO A 90 -0.07 -0.58 -3.64
N TYR A 91 -0.35 0.38 -2.76
CA TYR A 91 -0.25 1.81 -3.06
C TYR A 91 0.32 2.54 -1.84
N LYS A 92 1.38 3.33 -2.03
CA LYS A 92 1.94 4.17 -0.96
C LYS A 92 1.11 5.43 -0.78
N GLY A 93 1.00 5.90 0.45
CA GLY A 93 0.31 7.16 0.73
C GLY A 93 -1.21 7.09 0.74
N LYS A 94 -1.83 5.88 0.67
CA LYS A 94 -3.27 5.77 0.84
C LYS A 94 -3.65 5.83 2.32
N PHE A 95 -4.75 6.51 2.61
CA PHE A 95 -5.40 6.39 3.92
C PHE A 95 -6.13 5.05 4.07
N ILE A 96 -6.45 4.70 5.31
CA ILE A 96 -7.18 3.46 5.61
C ILE A 96 -8.68 3.63 5.37
N PRO A 97 -9.42 2.56 5.00
CA PRO A 97 -10.86 2.62 4.76
C PRO A 97 -11.65 3.15 5.95
N GLN A 98 -11.27 2.79 7.18
CA GLN A 98 -11.93 3.24 8.40
C GLN A 98 -11.93 4.76 8.56
N LEU A 99 -10.87 5.44 8.10
CA LEU A 99 -10.82 6.90 8.12
C LEU A 99 -11.87 7.51 7.17
N VAL A 100 -12.03 6.93 5.99
CA VAL A 100 -13.05 7.37 5.03
C VAL A 100 -14.44 7.10 5.59
N ALA A 101 -14.68 5.88 6.09
CA ALA A 101 -15.96 5.51 6.69
C ALA A 101 -16.34 6.47 7.82
N TYR A 102 -15.41 6.80 8.72
CA TYR A 102 -15.65 7.72 9.83
C TYR A 102 -16.24 9.07 9.40
N PHE A 103 -15.77 9.65 8.28
CA PHE A 103 -16.28 10.94 7.82
C PHE A 103 -17.50 10.82 6.91
N LEU A 104 -17.69 9.71 6.22
CA LEU A 104 -18.79 9.51 5.28
C LEU A 104 -20.04 8.89 5.93
N ASP A 105 -19.92 8.13 7.02
CA ASP A 105 -21.05 7.48 7.68
C ASP A 105 -21.94 8.46 8.50
N ASP A 106 -22.97 7.93 9.10
CA ASP A 106 -23.99 8.69 9.83
C ASP A 106 -23.75 8.80 11.35
N HIS A 107 -22.64 8.23 11.88
CA HIS A 107 -22.35 8.37 13.30
C HIS A 107 -21.91 9.79 13.66
N VAL A 108 -22.14 10.17 14.91
CA VAL A 108 -21.63 11.40 15.52
C VAL A 108 -20.95 11.08 16.84
N ASP A 109 -19.90 11.82 17.15
CA ASP A 109 -19.16 11.70 18.43
C ASP A 109 -18.68 13.08 18.91
N GLU A 110 -17.80 13.11 19.90
CA GLU A 110 -17.25 14.35 20.45
C GLU A 110 -16.46 15.20 19.43
N PHE A 111 -15.95 14.58 18.35
CA PHE A 111 -15.18 15.22 17.30
C PHE A 111 -16.01 15.48 16.04
N LYS A 112 -16.68 14.46 15.51
CA LYS A 112 -17.60 14.58 14.37
C LYS A 112 -19.01 14.89 14.89
N ARG A 113 -19.35 16.17 14.99
CA ARG A 113 -20.59 16.65 15.62
C ARG A 113 -21.80 16.65 14.70
N GLN A 114 -21.62 16.39 13.41
CA GLN A 114 -22.69 16.39 12.42
C GLN A 114 -22.46 15.35 11.33
N VAL A 115 -23.56 14.86 10.76
CA VAL A 115 -23.56 14.01 9.58
C VAL A 115 -23.44 14.90 8.33
N CYS A 116 -22.36 14.76 7.58
CA CYS A 116 -22.09 15.57 6.39
C CYS A 116 -22.54 14.89 5.09
N PHE A 117 -22.57 13.56 5.08
CA PHE A 117 -22.94 12.73 3.93
C PHE A 117 -23.99 11.71 4.32
N LYS A 118 -24.81 11.30 3.34
CA LYS A 118 -25.86 10.29 3.52
C LYS A 118 -25.99 9.38 2.30
N PRO A 119 -26.58 8.19 2.42
CA PRO A 119 -26.85 7.33 1.28
C PRO A 119 -27.55 8.07 0.13
N GLY A 120 -27.12 7.83 -1.11
CA GLY A 120 -27.58 8.53 -2.30
C GLY A 120 -26.80 9.78 -2.68
N ASP A 121 -26.01 10.35 -1.77
CA ASP A 121 -25.14 11.49 -2.09
C ASP A 121 -24.03 11.10 -3.09
N ILE A 122 -23.46 12.11 -3.75
CA ILE A 122 -22.28 11.96 -4.60
C ILE A 122 -21.06 12.55 -3.88
N VAL A 123 -20.00 11.74 -3.72
CA VAL A 123 -18.71 12.14 -3.13
C VAL A 123 -17.67 12.31 -4.24
N LEU A 124 -16.93 13.42 -4.23
CA LEU A 124 -15.78 13.60 -5.13
C LEU A 124 -14.45 13.25 -4.42
N ASP A 125 -13.55 12.60 -5.15
CA ASP A 125 -12.16 12.36 -4.74
C ASP A 125 -11.20 12.79 -5.86
N PRO A 126 -10.78 14.07 -5.91
CA PRO A 126 -9.95 14.58 -7.00
C PRO A 126 -8.47 14.16 -6.95
N PHE A 127 -8.07 13.40 -5.93
CA PHE A 127 -6.74 12.77 -5.81
C PHE A 127 -6.94 11.28 -5.49
N CYS A 128 -7.66 10.58 -6.36
CA CYS A 128 -8.28 9.29 -6.11
C CYS A 128 -7.27 8.16 -5.79
N GLY A 129 -6.05 8.26 -6.33
CA GLY A 129 -5.01 7.26 -6.11
C GLY A 129 -5.50 5.86 -6.40
N SER A 130 -5.61 5.05 -5.36
CA SER A 130 -6.07 3.66 -5.48
C SER A 130 -7.56 3.45 -5.16
N GLY A 131 -8.38 4.50 -5.12
CA GLY A 131 -9.85 4.43 -5.03
C GLY A 131 -10.40 4.06 -3.66
N THR A 132 -9.74 4.44 -2.56
CA THR A 132 -10.24 4.11 -1.22
C THR A 132 -11.58 4.78 -0.94
N THR A 133 -11.72 6.06 -1.30
CA THR A 133 -12.97 6.82 -1.15
C THR A 133 -14.10 6.20 -1.97
N LEU A 134 -13.82 5.80 -3.23
CA LEU A 134 -14.84 5.22 -4.11
C LEU A 134 -15.40 3.91 -3.54
N VAL A 135 -14.53 3.05 -3.03
CA VAL A 135 -14.93 1.77 -2.43
C VAL A 135 -15.76 2.00 -1.17
N GLN A 136 -15.34 2.91 -0.28
CA GLN A 136 -16.08 3.17 0.96
C GLN A 136 -17.40 3.90 0.70
N ALA A 137 -17.47 4.83 -0.25
CA ALA A 137 -18.71 5.45 -0.68
C ALA A 137 -19.70 4.40 -1.17
N ASN A 138 -19.24 3.42 -1.99
CA ASN A 138 -20.10 2.32 -2.43
C ASN A 138 -20.65 1.50 -1.26
N GLU A 139 -19.82 1.08 -0.30
CA GLU A 139 -20.27 0.32 0.88
C GLU A 139 -21.33 1.09 1.70
N LEU A 140 -21.22 2.41 1.74
CA LEU A 140 -22.14 3.30 2.48
C LEU A 140 -23.36 3.77 1.66
N GLY A 141 -23.57 3.20 0.49
CA GLY A 141 -24.72 3.53 -0.35
C GLY A 141 -24.64 4.89 -1.05
N MET A 142 -23.43 5.41 -1.27
CA MET A 142 -23.19 6.69 -1.93
C MET A 142 -22.60 6.49 -3.32
N HIS A 143 -22.87 7.38 -4.25
CA HIS A 143 -22.17 7.50 -5.51
C HIS A 143 -20.83 8.17 -5.31
N ALA A 144 -19.84 7.91 -6.19
CA ALA A 144 -18.55 8.60 -6.10
C ALA A 144 -17.91 8.82 -7.48
N VAL A 145 -17.25 9.97 -7.60
CA VAL A 145 -16.44 10.31 -8.77
C VAL A 145 -15.02 10.57 -8.31
N GLY A 146 -14.06 9.80 -8.83
CA GLY A 146 -12.64 10.02 -8.64
C GLY A 146 -12.02 10.71 -9.85
N VAL A 147 -10.91 11.43 -9.62
CA VAL A 147 -10.00 11.89 -10.66
C VAL A 147 -8.58 11.55 -10.24
N ASP A 148 -7.77 11.04 -11.16
CA ASP A 148 -6.34 10.82 -10.93
C ASP A 148 -5.54 11.12 -12.19
N ILE A 149 -4.39 11.77 -12.04
CA ILE A 149 -3.50 12.11 -13.15
C ILE A 149 -2.92 10.85 -13.81
N SER A 150 -2.79 9.77 -13.07
CA SER A 150 -2.28 8.49 -13.52
C SER A 150 -3.40 7.61 -14.08
N ALA A 151 -3.35 7.30 -15.37
CA ALA A 151 -4.27 6.36 -16.00
C ALA A 151 -4.20 4.96 -15.35
N PHE A 152 -3.04 4.55 -14.84
CA PHE A 152 -2.88 3.30 -14.11
C PHE A 152 -3.59 3.32 -12.75
N ASN A 153 -3.52 4.42 -12.00
CA ASN A 153 -4.27 4.58 -10.75
C ASN A 153 -5.79 4.57 -11.00
N ALA A 154 -6.24 5.27 -12.04
CA ALA A 154 -7.65 5.23 -12.46
C ALA A 154 -8.08 3.80 -12.82
N MET A 155 -7.23 3.03 -13.50
CA MET A 155 -7.49 1.61 -13.78
C MET A 155 -7.60 0.77 -12.49
N ILE A 156 -6.71 0.96 -11.51
CA ILE A 156 -6.78 0.28 -10.20
C ILE A 156 -8.09 0.62 -9.50
N SER A 157 -8.45 1.90 -9.45
CA SER A 157 -9.65 2.39 -8.77
C SER A 157 -10.92 1.83 -9.40
N ASN A 158 -11.02 1.87 -10.73
CA ASN A 158 -12.14 1.32 -11.47
C ASN A 158 -12.23 -0.20 -11.33
N ALA A 159 -11.09 -0.92 -11.36
CA ALA A 159 -11.09 -2.36 -11.16
C ALA A 159 -11.56 -2.80 -9.77
N LYS A 160 -11.41 -1.96 -8.75
CA LYS A 160 -11.91 -2.25 -7.39
C LYS A 160 -13.42 -2.14 -7.28
N VAL A 161 -14.02 -1.19 -8.00
CA VAL A 161 -15.46 -0.90 -7.92
C VAL A 161 -16.28 -1.54 -9.04
N ALA A 162 -15.64 -2.11 -10.05
CA ALA A 162 -16.32 -2.84 -11.13
C ALA A 162 -17.04 -4.10 -10.61
N ARG A 163 -18.08 -4.53 -11.33
CA ARG A 163 -18.78 -5.79 -11.09
C ARG A 163 -18.18 -6.88 -11.96
N TYR A 164 -17.95 -8.05 -11.38
CA TYR A 164 -17.36 -9.19 -12.08
C TYR A 164 -18.24 -10.43 -11.96
N ASP A 165 -18.30 -11.19 -13.05
CA ASP A 165 -18.67 -12.61 -12.98
C ASP A 165 -17.49 -13.36 -12.32
N ILE A 166 -17.60 -13.58 -11.01
CA ILE A 166 -16.53 -14.19 -10.20
C ILE A 166 -16.17 -15.61 -10.66
N PRO A 167 -17.13 -16.51 -10.99
CA PRO A 167 -16.85 -17.79 -11.62
C PRO A 167 -16.04 -17.66 -12.92
N LYS A 168 -16.43 -16.77 -13.83
CA LYS A 168 -15.72 -16.52 -15.09
C LYS A 168 -14.30 -16.00 -14.86
N LEU A 169 -14.11 -15.08 -13.91
CA LEU A 169 -12.78 -14.59 -13.51
C LEU A 169 -11.91 -15.72 -12.95
N ALA A 170 -12.46 -16.54 -12.05
CA ALA A 170 -11.72 -17.65 -11.44
C ALA A 170 -11.26 -18.65 -12.52
N LYS A 171 -12.13 -18.96 -13.49
CA LYS A 171 -11.82 -19.83 -14.65
C LYS A 171 -10.69 -19.22 -15.50
N ALA A 172 -10.81 -17.96 -15.91
CA ALA A 172 -9.80 -17.28 -16.70
C ALA A 172 -8.42 -17.22 -15.99
N ALA A 173 -8.42 -16.95 -14.68
CA ALA A 173 -7.20 -16.97 -13.87
C ALA A 173 -6.58 -18.38 -13.77
N ALA A 174 -7.39 -19.43 -13.67
CA ALA A 174 -6.92 -20.82 -13.67
C ALA A 174 -6.34 -21.23 -15.03
N GLU A 175 -6.97 -20.85 -16.13
CA GLU A 175 -6.46 -21.11 -17.48
C GLU A 175 -5.11 -20.43 -17.73
N LEU A 176 -4.97 -19.16 -17.34
CA LEU A 176 -3.70 -18.43 -17.42
C LEU A 176 -2.62 -19.07 -16.53
N THR A 177 -3.02 -19.56 -15.37
CA THR A 177 -2.11 -20.27 -14.46
C THR A 177 -1.61 -21.57 -15.09
N ALA A 178 -2.49 -22.35 -15.71
CA ALA A 178 -2.10 -23.59 -16.38
C ALA A 178 -1.12 -23.32 -17.54
N ARG A 179 -1.40 -22.30 -18.36
CA ARG A 179 -0.49 -21.87 -19.46
C ARG A 179 0.88 -21.42 -18.92
N LEU A 180 0.91 -20.69 -17.80
CA LEU A 180 2.17 -20.29 -17.17
C LEU A 180 2.94 -21.50 -16.63
N ASP A 181 2.26 -22.47 -16.02
CA ASP A 181 2.87 -23.70 -15.53
C ASP A 181 3.47 -24.53 -16.66
N ASP A 182 2.80 -24.61 -17.82
CA ASP A 182 3.33 -25.27 -19.01
C ASP A 182 4.54 -24.54 -19.57
N PHE A 183 4.50 -23.21 -19.63
CA PHE A 183 5.63 -22.37 -20.05
C PHE A 183 6.85 -22.59 -19.15
N GLN A 184 6.64 -22.66 -17.83
CA GLN A 184 7.71 -22.91 -16.86
C GLN A 184 8.31 -24.31 -16.96
N ARG A 185 7.47 -25.34 -17.16
CA ARG A 185 7.93 -26.74 -17.31
C ARG A 185 8.81 -26.96 -18.54
N ALA A 186 8.61 -26.20 -19.58
CA ALA A 186 9.44 -26.24 -20.78
C ALA A 186 10.86 -25.65 -20.57
N ARG A 187 11.18 -25.18 -19.36
CA ARG A 187 12.41 -24.44 -19.04
C ARG A 187 13.10 -25.01 -17.81
N ASN A 188 14.43 -24.91 -17.79
CA ASN A 188 15.26 -25.44 -16.70
C ASN A 188 15.14 -24.66 -15.38
N ILE A 189 14.39 -23.55 -15.35
CA ILE A 189 14.33 -22.66 -14.20
C ILE A 189 13.74 -23.33 -12.96
N LEU A 190 12.75 -24.21 -13.11
CA LEU A 190 12.15 -24.92 -11.97
C LEU A 190 13.15 -25.88 -11.31
N TYR A 191 13.87 -26.65 -12.10
CA TYR A 191 14.92 -27.57 -11.60
C TYR A 191 16.05 -26.82 -10.91
N PHE A 192 16.45 -25.68 -11.50
CA PHE A 192 17.43 -24.78 -10.88
C PHE A 192 16.92 -24.26 -9.53
N GLU A 193 15.69 -23.76 -9.45
CA GLU A 193 15.12 -23.24 -8.19
C GLU A 193 15.02 -24.32 -7.12
N GLU A 194 14.61 -25.54 -7.45
CA GLU A 194 14.51 -26.66 -6.53
C GLU A 194 15.88 -27.03 -5.95
N GLU A 195 16.89 -27.15 -6.79
CA GLU A 195 18.27 -27.46 -6.34
C GLU A 195 18.86 -26.31 -5.52
N LEU A 196 18.63 -25.06 -5.91
CA LEU A 196 19.05 -23.89 -5.16
C LEU A 196 18.37 -23.81 -3.78
N LEU A 197 17.07 -24.07 -3.69
CA LEU A 197 16.36 -24.11 -2.41
C LEU A 197 16.89 -25.22 -1.48
N SER A 198 17.19 -26.40 -2.03
CA SER A 198 17.81 -27.50 -1.28
C SER A 198 19.21 -27.09 -0.78
N ALA A 199 20.03 -26.48 -1.61
CA ALA A 199 21.36 -25.98 -1.21
C ALA A 199 21.27 -24.89 -0.13
N LEU A 200 20.34 -23.93 -0.28
CA LEU A 200 20.07 -22.89 0.71
C LEU A 200 19.60 -23.49 2.05
N ALA A 201 18.71 -24.47 2.03
CA ALA A 201 18.22 -25.11 3.25
C ALA A 201 19.37 -25.76 4.03
N ARG A 202 20.21 -26.58 3.36
CA ARG A 202 21.38 -27.22 3.98
C ARG A 202 22.39 -26.20 4.50
N PHE A 203 22.71 -25.18 3.70
CA PHE A 203 23.68 -24.16 4.06
C PHE A 203 23.20 -23.32 5.26
N ASN A 204 21.95 -22.90 5.24
CA ASN A 204 21.37 -22.07 6.32
C ASN A 204 21.20 -22.87 7.62
N ALA A 205 20.80 -24.14 7.57
CA ALA A 205 20.74 -25.01 8.74
C ALA A 205 22.10 -25.12 9.44
N LYS A 206 23.17 -25.23 8.67
CA LYS A 206 24.54 -25.35 9.18
C LYS A 206 25.11 -24.03 9.72
N HIS A 207 24.88 -22.90 9.04
CA HIS A 207 25.58 -21.65 9.32
C HIS A 207 24.73 -20.57 9.97
N PHE A 208 23.42 -20.65 9.86
CA PHE A 208 22.46 -19.67 10.38
C PHE A 208 21.28 -20.34 11.09
N PRO A 209 21.54 -21.25 12.08
CA PRO A 209 20.47 -21.94 12.79
C PRO A 209 19.58 -20.93 13.53
N SER A 210 18.27 -21.01 13.30
CA SER A 210 17.28 -20.14 13.96
C SER A 210 16.60 -20.90 15.12
N PRO A 211 16.44 -20.25 16.30
CA PRO A 211 16.67 -18.84 16.64
C PRO A 211 18.08 -18.52 17.12
N GLU A 212 18.95 -19.55 17.27
CA GLU A 212 20.25 -19.51 17.93
C GLU A 212 21.15 -18.41 17.36
N TYR A 213 21.36 -18.40 16.03
CA TYR A 213 22.21 -17.41 15.37
C TYR A 213 21.80 -15.96 15.71
N LYS A 214 20.50 -15.65 15.65
CA LYS A 214 20.04 -14.29 15.96
C LYS A 214 20.20 -13.93 17.44
N ARG A 215 20.14 -14.91 18.32
CA ARG A 215 20.41 -14.73 19.74
C ARG A 215 21.88 -14.39 19.97
N GLN A 216 22.80 -15.17 19.40
CA GLN A 216 24.24 -14.93 19.50
C GLN A 216 24.66 -13.57 18.95
N VAL A 217 24.08 -13.15 17.81
CA VAL A 217 24.29 -11.81 17.23
C VAL A 217 23.81 -10.72 18.21
N ARG A 218 22.65 -10.90 18.83
CA ARG A 218 22.11 -9.90 19.78
C ARG A 218 22.95 -9.78 21.05
N HIS A 219 23.51 -10.87 21.51
CA HIS A 219 24.37 -10.89 22.70
C HIS A 219 25.83 -10.47 22.40
N GLY A 220 26.15 -10.16 21.13
CA GLY A 220 27.49 -9.75 20.72
C GLY A 220 28.50 -10.89 20.64
N GLU A 221 28.05 -12.14 20.72
CA GLU A 221 28.90 -13.34 20.60
C GLU A 221 29.37 -13.55 19.16
N ILE A 222 28.63 -13.03 18.18
CA ILE A 222 28.96 -13.08 16.76
C ILE A 222 28.96 -11.65 16.19
N ASN A 223 30.06 -11.28 15.51
CA ASN A 223 30.09 -10.10 14.65
C ASN A 223 29.29 -10.40 13.36
N GLU A 224 28.03 -9.96 13.31
CA GLU A 224 27.10 -10.27 12.22
C GLU A 224 27.65 -9.91 10.83
N PRO A 225 28.17 -8.68 10.57
CA PRO A 225 28.67 -8.31 9.25
C PRO A 225 29.82 -9.20 8.76
N GLU A 226 30.80 -9.47 9.62
CA GLU A 226 31.96 -10.27 9.28
C GLU A 226 31.58 -11.75 9.05
N TYR A 227 30.82 -12.31 9.99
CA TYR A 227 30.39 -13.70 9.92
C TYR A 227 29.53 -13.94 8.68
N ALA A 228 28.54 -13.08 8.44
CA ALA A 228 27.62 -13.20 7.32
C ALA A 228 28.33 -12.99 5.97
N GLY A 229 29.26 -12.02 5.88
CA GLY A 229 30.04 -11.75 4.67
C GLY A 229 30.82 -12.97 4.21
N LYS A 230 31.62 -13.58 5.12
CA LYS A 230 32.41 -14.80 4.82
C LYS A 230 31.54 -15.98 4.36
N ARG A 231 30.30 -16.11 4.86
CA ARG A 231 29.37 -17.19 4.48
C ARG A 231 28.64 -16.87 3.18
N ALA A 232 28.29 -15.61 2.95
CA ALA A 232 27.69 -15.18 1.69
C ALA A 232 28.65 -15.44 0.52
N GLU A 233 29.93 -15.13 0.68
CA GLU A 233 30.97 -15.42 -0.32
C GLU A 233 31.10 -16.93 -0.61
N LYS A 234 31.09 -17.77 0.44
CA LYS A 234 31.09 -19.23 0.26
C LYS A 234 29.86 -19.73 -0.49
N PHE A 235 28.69 -19.18 -0.19
CA PHE A 235 27.47 -19.57 -0.88
C PHE A 235 27.42 -19.06 -2.32
N SER A 236 28.06 -17.93 -2.61
CA SER A 236 28.15 -17.38 -3.97
C SER A 236 28.81 -18.35 -4.95
N ALA A 237 29.81 -19.09 -4.52
CA ALA A 237 30.45 -20.14 -5.35
C ALA A 237 29.48 -21.29 -5.66
N ILE A 238 28.68 -21.72 -4.67
CA ILE A 238 27.64 -22.76 -4.86
C ILE A 238 26.57 -22.24 -5.85
N TYR A 239 26.12 -21.00 -5.65
CA TYR A 239 25.14 -20.35 -6.52
C TYR A 239 25.63 -20.28 -7.98
N ALA A 240 26.86 -19.80 -8.20
CA ALA A 240 27.45 -19.69 -9.53
C ALA A 240 27.57 -21.07 -10.22
N GLY A 241 27.96 -22.12 -9.47
CA GLY A 241 27.98 -23.48 -9.98
C GLY A 241 26.62 -23.99 -10.43
N LEU A 242 25.55 -23.69 -9.69
CA LEU A 242 24.18 -24.05 -10.06
C LEU A 242 23.69 -23.29 -11.30
N VAL A 243 23.97 -21.99 -11.38
CA VAL A 243 23.64 -21.17 -12.56
C VAL A 243 24.28 -21.76 -13.82
N THR A 244 25.57 -22.08 -13.75
CA THR A 244 26.31 -22.70 -14.86
C THR A 244 25.78 -24.09 -15.21
N LYS A 245 25.55 -24.94 -14.20
CA LYS A 245 25.03 -26.30 -14.38
C LYS A 245 23.70 -26.35 -15.13
N HIS A 246 22.80 -25.42 -14.82
CA HIS A 246 21.46 -25.35 -15.43
C HIS A 246 21.39 -24.43 -16.65
N GLY A 247 22.47 -23.73 -16.99
CA GLY A 247 22.52 -22.81 -18.13
C GLY A 247 21.55 -21.64 -17.99
N ILE A 248 21.37 -21.11 -16.78
CA ILE A 248 20.39 -20.04 -16.53
C ILE A 248 21.00 -18.67 -16.87
N GLN A 249 20.36 -17.95 -17.78
CA GLN A 249 20.64 -16.54 -17.99
C GLN A 249 19.96 -15.74 -16.88
N ILE A 250 20.73 -15.03 -16.07
CA ILE A 250 20.22 -14.28 -14.91
C ILE A 250 19.88 -12.85 -15.29
N GLU A 251 20.78 -12.17 -16.00
CA GLU A 251 20.66 -10.75 -16.33
C GLU A 251 20.06 -10.55 -17.72
N GLN A 252 19.42 -9.42 -17.92
CA GLN A 252 18.94 -9.01 -19.23
C GLN A 252 20.13 -8.76 -20.17
N ALA A 253 19.89 -8.85 -21.47
CA ALA A 253 20.92 -8.64 -22.49
C ALA A 253 21.37 -7.18 -22.66
N GLY A 254 20.89 -6.29 -21.81
CA GLY A 254 21.14 -4.85 -21.84
C GLY A 254 19.84 -4.07 -22.05
N GLY A 255 19.83 -2.83 -21.59
CA GLY A 255 18.68 -1.92 -21.67
C GLY A 255 18.64 -1.00 -20.46
N ASP A 256 18.11 0.20 -20.65
CA ASP A 256 18.00 1.22 -19.59
C ASP A 256 16.58 1.32 -19.01
N SER A 257 15.67 0.42 -19.44
CA SER A 257 14.30 0.45 -18.95
C SER A 257 14.21 0.01 -17.49
N PHE A 258 13.13 0.41 -16.82
CA PHE A 258 12.86 -0.08 -15.47
C PHE A 258 12.77 -1.61 -15.43
N LEU A 259 12.15 -2.21 -16.45
CA LEU A 259 11.97 -3.66 -16.53
C LEU A 259 13.32 -4.38 -16.73
N ASP A 260 14.23 -3.82 -17.53
CA ASP A 260 15.54 -4.41 -17.75
C ASP A 260 16.41 -4.34 -16.50
N LYS A 261 16.33 -3.25 -15.76
CA LYS A 261 17.09 -3.05 -14.53
C LYS A 261 16.58 -3.88 -13.34
N TRP A 262 15.26 -4.00 -13.18
CA TRP A 262 14.68 -4.50 -11.93
C TRP A 262 14.08 -5.90 -12.00
N PHE A 263 14.18 -6.58 -13.13
CA PHE A 263 13.72 -7.96 -13.25
C PHE A 263 14.84 -8.86 -13.78
N LEU A 264 15.00 -10.02 -13.14
CA LEU A 264 15.85 -11.06 -13.68
C LEU A 264 15.28 -11.56 -15.02
N HIS A 265 16.16 -12.00 -15.92
CA HIS A 265 15.76 -12.48 -17.24
C HIS A 265 14.61 -13.51 -17.20
N PRO A 266 14.67 -14.59 -16.38
CA PRO A 266 13.59 -15.58 -16.35
C PRO A 266 12.26 -14.99 -15.83
N VAL A 267 12.31 -14.02 -14.91
CA VAL A 267 11.12 -13.33 -14.39
C VAL A 267 10.50 -12.44 -15.46
N ARG A 268 11.33 -11.73 -16.23
CA ARG A 268 10.88 -10.89 -17.33
C ARG A 268 10.17 -11.69 -18.41
N GLU A 269 10.73 -12.81 -18.82
CA GLU A 269 10.13 -13.70 -19.82
C GLU A 269 8.76 -14.22 -19.38
N GLU A 270 8.59 -14.58 -18.11
CA GLU A 270 7.30 -15.01 -17.57
C GLU A 270 6.28 -13.87 -17.52
N ILE A 271 6.70 -12.63 -17.20
CA ILE A 271 5.85 -11.44 -17.25
C ILE A 271 5.39 -11.17 -18.67
N ASP A 272 6.32 -11.18 -19.64
CA ASP A 272 6.02 -10.92 -21.04
C ASP A 272 5.10 -12.01 -21.63
N PHE A 273 5.33 -13.27 -21.27
CA PHE A 273 4.47 -14.39 -21.63
C PHE A 273 3.03 -14.19 -21.13
N LEU A 274 2.86 -13.94 -19.82
CA LEU A 274 1.53 -13.71 -19.26
C LEU A 274 0.87 -12.46 -19.84
N PHE A 275 1.61 -11.41 -20.07
CA PHE A 275 1.06 -10.20 -20.69
C PHE A 275 0.56 -10.46 -22.11
N ALA A 276 1.30 -11.25 -22.90
CA ALA A 276 0.85 -11.68 -24.24
C ALA A 276 -0.47 -12.47 -24.16
N GLN A 277 -0.60 -13.40 -23.19
CA GLN A 277 -1.84 -14.14 -22.97
C GLN A 277 -3.01 -13.23 -22.55
N LEU A 278 -2.73 -12.24 -21.70
CA LEU A 278 -3.73 -11.26 -21.24
C LEU A 278 -4.29 -10.41 -22.39
N LYS A 279 -3.46 -10.06 -23.38
CA LYS A 279 -3.91 -9.30 -24.56
C LYS A 279 -4.99 -10.04 -25.34
N ALA A 280 -4.97 -11.37 -25.34
CA ALA A 280 -5.93 -12.23 -26.03
C ALA A 280 -7.26 -12.41 -25.28
N VAL A 281 -7.43 -11.86 -24.08
CA VAL A 281 -8.70 -11.88 -23.34
C VAL A 281 -9.64 -10.85 -23.97
N ASP A 282 -10.80 -11.25 -24.46
CA ASP A 282 -11.76 -10.36 -25.12
C ASP A 282 -12.50 -9.44 -24.15
N ASP A 283 -12.92 -9.98 -23.01
CA ASP A 283 -13.65 -9.25 -21.99
C ASP A 283 -12.77 -8.16 -21.36
N SER A 284 -13.14 -6.91 -21.61
CA SER A 284 -12.38 -5.72 -21.18
C SER A 284 -12.21 -5.62 -19.66
N ASP A 285 -13.24 -5.98 -18.87
CA ASP A 285 -13.17 -5.85 -17.41
C ASP A 285 -12.38 -7.00 -16.81
N LEU A 286 -12.54 -8.22 -17.33
CA LEU A 286 -11.64 -9.33 -16.97
C LEU A 286 -10.19 -9.01 -17.32
N LYS A 287 -9.92 -8.45 -18.50
CA LYS A 287 -8.58 -8.04 -18.91
C LYS A 287 -7.96 -7.06 -17.92
N LYS A 288 -8.70 -6.04 -17.46
CA LYS A 288 -8.24 -5.04 -16.50
C LYS A 288 -7.88 -5.66 -15.14
N ILE A 289 -8.77 -6.49 -14.58
CA ILE A 289 -8.49 -7.10 -13.27
C ILE A 289 -7.32 -8.11 -13.32
N LEU A 290 -7.20 -8.87 -14.42
CA LEU A 290 -6.06 -9.76 -14.64
C LEU A 290 -4.76 -8.97 -14.84
N ALA A 291 -4.79 -7.80 -15.49
CA ALA A 291 -3.65 -6.89 -15.59
C ALA A 291 -3.24 -6.34 -14.20
N ILE A 292 -4.19 -6.01 -13.33
CA ILE A 292 -3.90 -5.62 -11.93
C ILE A 292 -3.24 -6.78 -11.17
N MET A 293 -3.68 -8.02 -11.38
CA MET A 293 -3.03 -9.21 -10.79
C MET A 293 -1.59 -9.36 -11.29
N LEU A 294 -1.35 -9.21 -12.59
CA LEU A 294 0.00 -9.25 -13.17
C LEU A 294 0.87 -8.13 -12.63
N SER A 295 0.37 -6.89 -12.57
CA SER A 295 1.08 -5.75 -11.98
C SER A 295 1.48 -6.01 -10.52
N ARG A 296 0.55 -6.52 -9.71
CA ARG A 296 0.83 -6.88 -8.31
C ARG A 296 1.89 -7.96 -8.19
N THR A 297 1.86 -8.94 -9.08
CA THR A 297 2.83 -10.03 -9.17
C THR A 297 4.20 -9.49 -9.55
N ALA A 298 4.28 -8.73 -10.64
CA ALA A 298 5.51 -8.09 -11.10
C ALA A 298 6.14 -7.24 -9.99
N ARG A 299 5.35 -6.39 -9.31
CA ARG A 299 5.85 -5.57 -8.20
C ARG A 299 6.56 -6.40 -7.12
N THR A 300 6.07 -7.59 -6.84
CA THR A 300 6.64 -8.46 -5.81
C THR A 300 7.89 -9.19 -6.30
N CYS A 301 7.97 -9.46 -7.60
CA CYS A 301 9.04 -10.24 -8.21
C CYS A 301 10.22 -9.41 -8.73
N ARG A 302 10.31 -8.12 -8.34
CA ARG A 302 11.47 -7.28 -8.65
C ARG A 302 12.74 -7.84 -8.01
N ALA A 303 13.87 -7.72 -8.69
CA ALA A 303 15.19 -8.14 -8.24
C ALA A 303 15.70 -7.24 -7.12
N THR A 304 15.22 -7.45 -5.89
CA THR A 304 15.56 -6.64 -4.72
C THR A 304 15.60 -7.46 -3.45
N THR A 305 16.19 -6.93 -2.39
CA THR A 305 16.22 -7.60 -1.09
C THR A 305 14.85 -7.55 -0.40
N HIS A 306 14.62 -8.43 0.57
CA HIS A 306 13.41 -8.38 1.40
C HIS A 306 13.28 -7.09 2.23
N ALA A 307 14.37 -6.38 2.46
CA ALA A 307 14.36 -5.11 3.19
C ALA A 307 13.99 -3.92 2.28
N ASP A 308 14.29 -4.03 0.98
CA ASP A 308 14.19 -2.91 0.04
C ASP A 308 12.96 -3.01 -0.89
N LEU A 309 12.03 -3.92 -0.63
CA LEU A 309 10.77 -4.05 -1.41
C LEU A 309 9.96 -2.75 -1.53
N GLY A 310 10.05 -1.90 -0.51
CA GLY A 310 9.37 -0.60 -0.49
C GLY A 310 10.14 0.54 -1.14
N THR A 311 11.47 0.44 -1.19
CA THR A 311 12.36 1.47 -1.74
C THR A 311 13.50 0.77 -2.43
N LEU A 312 13.48 0.76 -3.75
CA LEU A 312 14.51 0.13 -4.56
C LEU A 312 15.85 0.88 -4.41
N LYS A 313 16.93 0.16 -4.12
CA LYS A 313 18.28 0.73 -4.02
C LYS A 313 19.16 0.22 -5.14
N GLU A 314 19.45 -1.10 -5.12
CA GLU A 314 20.26 -1.76 -6.12
C GLU A 314 19.60 -3.09 -6.51
N PRO A 315 19.68 -3.51 -7.78
CA PRO A 315 19.23 -4.82 -8.21
C PRO A 315 20.03 -5.94 -7.54
N VAL A 316 19.36 -7.04 -7.22
CA VAL A 316 19.97 -8.23 -6.61
C VAL A 316 19.82 -9.39 -7.58
N THR A 317 20.92 -9.82 -8.16
CA THR A 317 20.97 -10.88 -9.19
C THR A 317 21.47 -12.22 -8.66
N ALA A 318 21.98 -12.26 -7.43
CA ALA A 318 22.55 -13.44 -6.78
C ALA A 318 21.99 -13.67 -5.38
N ALA A 319 22.34 -14.81 -4.78
CA ALA A 319 22.05 -15.08 -3.37
C ALA A 319 22.80 -14.10 -2.46
N TYR A 320 22.13 -13.64 -1.41
CA TYR A 320 22.61 -12.58 -0.53
C TYR A 320 22.27 -12.84 0.94
N TYR A 321 23.07 -12.30 1.87
CA TYR A 321 22.70 -12.32 3.28
C TYR A 321 21.56 -11.35 3.56
N CYS A 322 20.48 -11.86 4.11
CA CYS A 322 19.31 -11.07 4.49
C CYS A 322 19.29 -10.79 6.00
N LYS A 323 19.67 -9.60 6.42
CA LYS A 323 19.68 -9.20 7.84
C LYS A 323 18.29 -9.37 8.50
N LYS A 324 17.20 -9.10 7.77
CA LYS A 324 15.83 -9.29 8.27
C LYS A 324 15.56 -10.75 8.66
N HIS A 325 16.00 -11.70 7.84
CA HIS A 325 15.79 -13.12 8.08
C HIS A 325 16.96 -13.77 8.86
N GLY A 326 18.14 -13.13 8.93
CA GLY A 326 19.33 -13.66 9.57
C GLY A 326 19.86 -14.92 8.87
N LYS A 327 19.84 -14.95 7.53
CA LYS A 327 20.28 -16.09 6.72
C LYS A 327 20.55 -15.68 5.27
N ILE A 328 21.15 -16.59 4.49
CA ILE A 328 21.26 -16.41 3.03
C ILE A 328 19.86 -16.56 2.40
N CYS A 329 19.49 -15.59 1.60
CA CYS A 329 18.27 -15.58 0.78
C CYS A 329 18.65 -15.49 -0.70
N LYS A 330 17.68 -15.71 -1.58
CA LYS A 330 17.81 -15.59 -3.02
C LYS A 330 16.84 -14.54 -3.56
N PRO A 331 17.10 -13.92 -4.72
CA PRO A 331 16.08 -13.21 -5.47
C PRO A 331 15.01 -14.19 -5.99
N LEU A 332 13.95 -13.66 -6.57
CA LEU A 332 12.91 -14.47 -7.21
C LEU A 332 13.30 -14.72 -8.67
N PHE A 333 13.22 -15.97 -9.11
CA PHE A 333 13.51 -16.40 -10.48
C PHE A 333 12.25 -16.74 -11.29
N SER A 334 11.10 -16.77 -10.62
CA SER A 334 9.81 -17.07 -11.21
C SER A 334 8.70 -16.26 -10.55
N ILE A 335 7.68 -15.92 -11.35
CA ILE A 335 6.45 -15.26 -10.86
C ILE A 335 5.38 -16.26 -10.43
N GLY A 336 5.51 -17.55 -10.78
CA GLY A 336 4.43 -18.53 -10.70
C GLY A 336 3.75 -18.63 -9.35
N ASN A 337 4.53 -18.76 -8.27
CA ASN A 337 3.99 -18.84 -6.90
C ASN A 337 3.24 -17.56 -6.48
N TRP A 338 3.73 -16.38 -6.86
CA TRP A 338 3.08 -15.12 -6.55
C TRP A 338 1.85 -14.88 -7.40
N TRP A 339 1.89 -15.26 -8.68
CA TRP A 339 0.74 -15.24 -9.56
C TRP A 339 -0.42 -16.08 -8.99
N LYS A 340 -0.18 -17.37 -8.68
CA LYS A 340 -1.18 -18.28 -8.09
C LYS A 340 -1.77 -17.71 -6.81
N ARG A 341 -0.91 -17.21 -5.93
CA ARG A 341 -1.33 -16.60 -4.67
C ARG A 341 -2.21 -15.37 -4.88
N TYR A 342 -1.82 -14.48 -5.80
CA TYR A 342 -2.57 -13.25 -6.04
C TYR A 342 -3.83 -13.49 -6.85
N ALA A 343 -3.87 -14.51 -7.71
CA ALA A 343 -5.08 -14.97 -8.37
C ALA A 343 -6.14 -15.40 -7.36
N ALA A 344 -5.78 -16.31 -6.46
CA ALA A 344 -6.69 -16.79 -5.40
C ALA A 344 -7.11 -15.64 -4.44
N ASP A 345 -6.17 -14.79 -4.01
CA ASP A 345 -6.44 -13.65 -3.13
C ASP A 345 -7.36 -12.62 -3.80
N THR A 346 -7.20 -12.35 -5.10
CA THR A 346 -8.06 -11.41 -5.85
C THR A 346 -9.49 -11.91 -5.94
N VAL A 347 -9.69 -13.17 -6.33
CA VAL A 347 -11.03 -13.78 -6.39
C VAL A 347 -11.72 -13.74 -5.02
N LYS A 348 -11.00 -14.11 -3.95
CA LYS A 348 -11.51 -14.04 -2.58
C LYS A 348 -11.97 -12.61 -2.22
N ARG A 349 -11.13 -11.62 -2.47
CA ARG A 349 -11.39 -10.22 -2.10
C ARG A 349 -12.52 -9.58 -2.87
N LEU A 350 -12.67 -9.94 -4.13
CA LEU A 350 -13.81 -9.50 -4.92
C LEU A 350 -15.13 -10.09 -4.40
N ARG A 351 -15.15 -11.37 -3.99
CA ARG A 351 -16.32 -11.96 -3.31
C ARG A 351 -16.65 -11.27 -1.99
N GLU A 352 -15.64 -10.97 -1.18
CA GLU A 352 -15.82 -10.26 0.09
C GLU A 352 -16.45 -8.87 -0.14
N PHE A 353 -16.01 -8.16 -1.18
CA PHE A 353 -16.59 -6.84 -1.51
C PHE A 353 -17.98 -6.96 -2.14
N ASP A 354 -18.20 -7.96 -3.00
CA ASP A 354 -19.50 -8.17 -3.67
C ASP A 354 -20.63 -8.42 -2.66
N ALA A 355 -20.30 -9.02 -1.50
CA ALA A 355 -21.25 -9.21 -0.40
C ALA A 355 -21.60 -7.91 0.38
N LEU A 356 -20.80 -6.85 0.24
CA LEU A 356 -20.96 -5.60 0.99
C LEU A 356 -21.43 -4.44 0.10
N ARG A 357 -21.20 -4.54 -1.21
CA ARG A 357 -21.44 -3.45 -2.15
C ARG A 357 -22.92 -3.16 -2.36
N THR A 358 -23.20 -1.90 -2.61
CA THR A 358 -24.51 -1.40 -2.99
C THR A 358 -24.67 -1.20 -4.50
N ASP A 359 -25.85 -0.81 -4.96
CA ASP A 359 -26.13 -0.54 -6.38
C ASP A 359 -25.78 0.89 -6.83
N THR A 360 -24.98 1.59 -6.05
CA THR A 360 -24.50 2.92 -6.39
C THR A 360 -23.38 2.90 -7.45
N HIS A 361 -23.18 4.02 -8.14
CA HIS A 361 -22.23 4.18 -9.23
C HIS A 361 -20.95 4.83 -8.74
N GLN A 362 -19.80 4.27 -9.13
CA GLN A 362 -18.47 4.82 -8.87
C GLN A 362 -17.64 4.77 -10.15
N LEU A 363 -16.95 5.88 -10.45
CA LEU A 363 -16.03 5.94 -11.57
C LEU A 363 -14.83 6.84 -11.25
N CYS A 364 -13.63 6.39 -11.57
CA CYS A 364 -12.42 7.20 -11.58
C CYS A 364 -12.08 7.62 -13.01
N LEU A 365 -11.96 8.92 -13.22
CA LEU A 365 -11.51 9.53 -14.47
C LEU A 365 -9.98 9.64 -14.46
N ALA A 366 -9.32 9.30 -15.56
CA ALA A 366 -7.90 9.60 -15.76
C ALA A 366 -7.76 11.00 -16.34
N GLY A 367 -7.05 11.90 -15.65
CA GLY A 367 -6.86 13.26 -16.13
C GLY A 367 -6.35 14.21 -15.06
N ASP A 368 -6.05 15.43 -15.50
CA ASP A 368 -5.62 16.52 -14.62
C ASP A 368 -6.82 17.07 -13.83
N GLY A 369 -6.81 16.88 -12.51
CA GLY A 369 -7.88 17.35 -11.62
C GLY A 369 -8.15 18.85 -11.67
N ALA A 370 -7.16 19.66 -12.07
CA ALA A 370 -7.31 21.11 -12.22
C ALA A 370 -7.99 21.53 -13.52
N ALA A 371 -8.00 20.66 -14.55
CA ALA A 371 -8.44 21.01 -15.90
C ALA A 371 -9.59 20.15 -16.44
N VAL A 372 -9.77 18.91 -15.92
CA VAL A 372 -10.78 17.97 -16.43
C VAL A 372 -12.19 18.51 -16.28
N ASP A 373 -12.97 18.48 -17.35
CA ASP A 373 -14.42 18.67 -17.29
C ASP A 373 -15.07 17.35 -16.81
N ILE A 374 -15.35 17.29 -15.50
CA ILE A 374 -15.85 16.09 -14.84
C ILE A 374 -17.21 15.68 -15.45
N GLY A 375 -18.12 16.63 -15.68
CA GLY A 375 -19.44 16.34 -16.22
C GLY A 375 -19.38 15.73 -17.62
N ARG A 376 -18.62 16.34 -18.51
CA ARG A 376 -18.41 15.83 -19.88
C ARG A 376 -17.73 14.47 -19.87
N ALA A 377 -16.62 14.34 -19.14
CA ALA A 377 -15.86 13.08 -19.11
C ALA A 377 -16.65 11.91 -18.50
N LEU A 378 -17.56 12.18 -17.55
CA LEU A 378 -18.50 11.18 -17.06
C LEU A 378 -19.52 10.80 -18.12
N GLY A 379 -20.09 11.77 -18.87
CA GLY A 379 -21.06 11.52 -19.91
C GLY A 379 -20.58 10.54 -20.99
N GLU A 380 -19.28 10.56 -21.28
CA GLU A 380 -18.63 9.67 -22.23
C GLU A 380 -18.44 8.23 -21.70
N ARG A 381 -18.55 7.99 -20.36
CA ARG A 381 -18.18 6.72 -19.73
C ARG A 381 -19.28 6.10 -18.86
N ASP A 382 -20.07 6.90 -18.15
CA ASP A 382 -21.19 6.49 -17.32
C ASP A 382 -22.29 7.56 -17.38
N ALA A 383 -23.20 7.44 -18.34
CA ALA A 383 -24.28 8.38 -18.55
C ALA A 383 -25.22 8.48 -17.34
N LYS A 384 -25.39 7.41 -16.56
CA LYS A 384 -26.23 7.44 -15.35
C LYS A 384 -25.58 8.29 -14.27
N LEU A 385 -24.30 8.08 -13.97
CA LEU A 385 -23.56 8.87 -12.98
C LEU A 385 -23.46 10.34 -13.42
N ALA A 386 -23.27 10.60 -14.73
CA ALA A 386 -23.29 11.95 -15.28
C ALA A 386 -24.66 12.63 -15.08
N GLY A 387 -25.73 11.92 -15.34
CA GLY A 387 -27.11 12.41 -15.12
C GLY A 387 -27.38 12.72 -13.64
N LEU A 388 -26.95 11.85 -12.72
CA LEU A 388 -27.04 12.08 -11.28
C LEU A 388 -26.24 13.33 -10.88
N LEU A 389 -24.99 13.47 -11.35
CA LEU A 389 -24.16 14.63 -11.02
C LEU A 389 -24.76 15.94 -11.55
N ALA A 390 -25.37 15.92 -12.73
CA ALA A 390 -26.06 17.08 -13.30
C ALA A 390 -27.31 17.47 -12.50
N ALA A 391 -28.08 16.47 -12.05
CA ALA A 391 -29.33 16.68 -11.34
C ALA A 391 -29.17 17.17 -9.90
N GLN A 392 -28.26 16.55 -9.13
CA GLN A 392 -28.16 16.82 -7.68
C GLN A 392 -26.84 17.44 -7.23
N LYS A 393 -25.83 17.55 -8.11
CA LYS A 393 -24.47 17.94 -7.75
C LYS A 393 -23.85 17.02 -6.69
N ALA A 394 -22.55 17.12 -6.48
CA ALA A 394 -21.86 16.38 -5.44
C ALA A 394 -22.05 17.07 -4.08
N ARG A 395 -22.29 16.27 -3.04
CA ARG A 395 -22.47 16.75 -1.65
C ARG A 395 -21.16 17.31 -1.08
N GLY A 396 -20.03 16.77 -1.52
CA GLY A 396 -18.75 17.24 -1.03
C GLY A 396 -17.56 16.44 -1.57
N ILE A 397 -16.40 16.68 -0.93
CA ILE A 397 -15.13 16.05 -1.25
C ILE A 397 -14.61 15.31 -0.03
N PHE A 398 -14.14 14.07 -0.22
CA PHE A 398 -13.25 13.40 0.72
C PHE A 398 -12.00 12.91 -0.03
N SER A 399 -10.82 13.44 0.30
CA SER A 399 -9.62 13.18 -0.48
C SER A 399 -8.34 13.33 0.34
N SER A 400 -7.24 12.80 -0.18
CA SER A 400 -5.88 13.05 0.33
C SER A 400 -4.99 13.52 -0.81
N PRO A 401 -4.75 14.82 -0.93
CA PRO A 401 -3.79 15.36 -1.89
C PRO A 401 -2.40 14.75 -1.69
N PRO A 402 -1.55 14.71 -2.73
CA PRO A 402 -0.15 14.35 -2.57
C PRO A 402 0.52 15.23 -1.51
N TYR A 403 1.54 14.72 -0.81
CA TYR A 403 2.27 15.49 0.19
C TYR A 403 3.51 16.09 -0.45
N VAL A 404 3.72 17.39 -0.27
CA VAL A 404 4.79 18.14 -0.93
C VAL A 404 6.18 17.52 -0.67
N GLY A 405 6.85 17.11 -1.74
CA GLY A 405 8.22 16.60 -1.73
C GLY A 405 8.40 15.27 -0.99
N LEU A 406 7.38 14.39 -0.92
CA LEU A 406 7.49 13.10 -0.23
C LEU A 406 7.47 11.88 -1.16
N ILE A 407 6.75 11.92 -2.26
CA ILE A 407 6.54 10.77 -3.13
C ILE A 407 6.53 11.22 -4.59
N ASP A 408 7.21 10.48 -5.45
CA ASP A 408 7.01 10.49 -6.90
C ASP A 408 6.03 9.36 -7.24
N TYR A 409 4.79 9.71 -7.51
CA TYR A 409 3.70 8.73 -7.64
C TYR A 409 3.81 7.90 -8.90
N HIS A 410 4.24 8.48 -10.02
CA HIS A 410 4.48 7.75 -11.26
C HIS A 410 5.64 6.74 -11.10
N GLU A 411 6.70 7.11 -10.37
CA GLU A 411 7.84 6.23 -10.13
C GLU A 411 7.47 4.97 -9.33
N GLN A 412 6.49 5.04 -8.45
CA GLN A 412 6.02 3.86 -7.71
C GLN A 412 5.53 2.74 -8.62
N HIS A 413 5.02 3.09 -9.80
CA HIS A 413 4.39 2.19 -10.74
C HIS A 413 5.11 2.15 -12.10
N ALA A 414 6.36 2.62 -12.17
CA ALA A 414 7.16 2.66 -13.40
C ALA A 414 7.12 1.33 -14.17
N TYR A 415 7.29 0.20 -13.48
CA TYR A 415 7.16 -1.13 -14.06
C TYR A 415 5.80 -1.39 -14.74
N SER A 416 4.70 -0.88 -14.19
CA SER A 416 3.36 -1.04 -14.76
C SER A 416 3.15 -0.16 -15.98
N TYR A 417 3.72 1.05 -15.97
CA TYR A 417 3.70 1.92 -17.14
C TYR A 417 4.41 1.26 -18.33
N GLU A 418 5.57 0.66 -18.09
CA GLU A 418 6.31 -0.04 -19.13
C GLU A 418 5.61 -1.34 -19.59
N ILE A 419 5.09 -2.17 -18.66
CA ILE A 419 4.37 -3.41 -19.02
C ILE A 419 3.13 -3.12 -19.87
N PHE A 420 2.35 -2.11 -19.50
CA PHE A 420 1.04 -1.84 -20.11
C PHE A 420 1.04 -0.72 -21.15
N GLY A 421 2.17 -0.05 -21.35
CA GLY A 421 2.30 1.05 -22.31
C GLY A 421 1.55 2.32 -21.90
N PHE A 422 1.41 2.60 -20.62
CA PHE A 422 0.83 3.86 -20.18
C PHE A 422 1.82 5.03 -20.32
N SER A 423 1.31 6.19 -20.74
CA SER A 423 2.10 7.41 -20.72
C SER A 423 2.25 7.95 -19.29
N ARG A 424 3.43 8.45 -18.96
CA ARG A 424 3.70 9.15 -17.70
C ARG A 424 3.41 10.66 -17.88
N ASN A 425 2.95 11.30 -16.81
CA ASN A 425 2.68 12.74 -16.76
C ASN A 425 3.40 13.37 -15.56
N ASP A 426 4.68 13.05 -15.40
CA ASP A 426 5.50 13.46 -14.24
C ASP A 426 5.55 15.00 -14.09
N GLU A 427 5.54 15.74 -15.18
CA GLU A 427 5.56 17.20 -15.19
C GLU A 427 4.29 17.83 -14.60
N ARG A 428 3.17 17.09 -14.61
CA ARG A 428 1.87 17.52 -14.08
C ARG A 428 1.60 17.02 -12.66
N GLU A 429 2.49 16.22 -12.08
CA GLU A 429 2.38 15.82 -10.66
C GLU A 429 2.44 17.05 -9.75
N ILE A 430 1.51 17.13 -8.79
CA ILE A 430 1.50 18.20 -7.78
C ILE A 430 2.38 17.77 -6.61
N GLY A 431 3.46 18.52 -6.36
CA GLY A 431 4.37 18.33 -5.23
C GLY A 431 5.17 17.03 -5.23
N PRO A 432 5.74 16.56 -6.36
CA PRO A 432 6.53 15.33 -6.39
C PRO A 432 7.82 15.48 -5.57
N LEU A 433 8.37 14.34 -5.13
CA LEU A 433 9.63 14.28 -4.37
C LEU A 433 10.79 14.93 -5.13
N SER A 434 10.84 14.73 -6.45
CA SER A 434 11.87 15.25 -7.35
C SER A 434 11.97 16.78 -7.35
N ARG A 435 10.88 17.51 -7.06
CA ARG A 435 10.89 18.98 -6.93
C ARG A 435 11.26 19.47 -5.53
N GLY A 436 11.39 18.56 -4.55
CA GLY A 436 11.77 18.87 -3.17
C GLY A 436 10.73 19.68 -2.40
N GLN A 437 11.19 20.42 -1.38
CA GLN A 437 10.36 21.14 -0.41
C GLN A 437 10.75 22.62 -0.28
N GLY A 438 11.43 23.21 -1.27
CA GLY A 438 11.80 24.61 -1.31
C GLY A 438 10.59 25.55 -1.40
N LYS A 439 10.80 26.86 -1.23
CA LYS A 439 9.73 27.87 -1.25
C LYS A 439 8.92 27.82 -2.56
N HIS A 440 9.59 27.69 -3.70
CA HIS A 440 8.94 27.60 -5.01
C HIS A 440 8.06 26.36 -5.10
N ALA A 441 8.60 25.18 -4.78
CA ALA A 441 7.85 23.92 -4.79
C ALA A 441 6.61 23.94 -3.88
N ARG A 442 6.70 24.61 -2.73
CA ARG A 442 5.56 24.81 -1.82
C ARG A 442 4.49 25.73 -2.39
N ASN A 443 4.87 26.79 -3.08
CA ASN A 443 3.95 27.70 -3.74
C ASN A 443 3.23 26.99 -4.91
N ASP A 444 3.97 26.28 -5.76
CA ASP A 444 3.40 25.52 -6.87
C ASP A 444 2.43 24.44 -6.37
N TYR A 445 2.81 23.76 -5.30
CA TYR A 445 1.95 22.80 -4.62
C TYR A 445 0.64 23.44 -4.15
N ALA A 446 0.73 24.57 -3.42
CA ALA A 446 -0.45 25.25 -2.89
C ALA A 446 -1.38 25.72 -4.01
N ASN A 447 -0.83 26.31 -5.06
CA ASN A 447 -1.57 26.77 -6.24
C ASN A 447 -2.21 25.59 -6.98
N GLY A 448 -1.51 24.48 -7.15
CA GLY A 448 -2.01 23.27 -7.80
C GLY A 448 -3.21 22.66 -7.06
N ILE A 449 -3.09 22.46 -5.73
CA ILE A 449 -4.20 21.97 -4.92
C ILE A 449 -5.42 22.91 -4.98
N ALA A 450 -5.19 24.23 -4.85
CA ALA A 450 -6.26 25.21 -4.93
C ALA A 450 -6.95 25.20 -6.31
N ALA A 451 -6.20 25.00 -7.39
CA ALA A 451 -6.75 24.90 -8.74
C ALA A 451 -7.67 23.68 -8.90
N VAL A 452 -7.25 22.51 -8.36
CA VAL A 452 -8.07 21.30 -8.35
C VAL A 452 -9.37 21.53 -7.58
N LEU A 453 -9.31 22.14 -6.39
CA LEU A 453 -10.48 22.44 -5.57
C LEU A 453 -11.44 23.39 -6.30
N ARG A 454 -10.92 24.46 -6.95
CA ARG A 454 -11.74 25.37 -7.76
C ARG A 454 -12.44 24.67 -8.92
N ASN A 455 -11.78 23.74 -9.59
CA ASN A 455 -12.38 22.95 -10.64
C ASN A 455 -13.52 22.07 -10.11
N CYS A 456 -13.28 21.36 -9.00
CA CYS A 456 -14.29 20.53 -8.34
C CYS A 456 -15.51 21.33 -7.87
N LYS A 457 -15.32 22.58 -7.44
CA LYS A 457 -16.39 23.46 -6.94
C LYS A 457 -17.54 23.63 -7.94
N ARG A 458 -17.29 23.53 -9.25
CA ARG A 458 -18.30 23.59 -10.32
C ARG A 458 -19.33 22.46 -10.23
N CYS A 459 -18.93 21.34 -9.65
CA CYS A 459 -19.77 20.14 -9.49
C CYS A 459 -20.36 19.99 -8.09
N LEU A 460 -20.03 20.89 -7.14
CA LEU A 460 -20.50 20.82 -5.75
C LEU A 460 -21.87 21.51 -5.56
N GLN A 461 -22.63 21.04 -4.58
CA GLN A 461 -23.81 21.71 -4.04
C GLN A 461 -23.40 23.04 -3.37
N PRO A 462 -24.29 24.01 -3.18
CA PRO A 462 -23.94 25.26 -2.49
C PRO A 462 -23.45 25.06 -1.05
N ASP A 463 -24.04 24.11 -0.33
CA ASP A 463 -23.74 23.77 1.08
C ASP A 463 -22.84 22.54 1.20
N TYR A 464 -21.78 22.48 0.43
CA TYR A 464 -20.87 21.34 0.40
C TYR A 464 -19.95 21.23 1.61
N ASP A 465 -19.49 20.03 1.88
CA ASP A 465 -18.44 19.73 2.85
C ASP A 465 -17.18 19.16 2.16
N VAL A 466 -16.01 19.69 2.49
CA VAL A 466 -14.72 19.23 1.96
C VAL A 466 -13.85 18.73 3.09
N PHE A 467 -13.43 17.48 3.04
CA PHE A 467 -12.46 16.89 3.96
C PHE A 467 -11.19 16.53 3.21
N LEU A 468 -10.07 17.17 3.60
CA LEU A 468 -8.74 16.91 3.04
C LEU A 468 -7.80 16.34 4.10
N VAL A 469 -7.31 15.14 3.88
CA VAL A 469 -6.33 14.47 4.75
C VAL A 469 -4.92 14.85 4.29
N ALA A 470 -4.16 15.54 5.15
CA ALA A 470 -2.85 16.05 4.77
C ALA A 470 -1.82 16.06 5.90
N ASN A 471 -0.55 16.01 5.53
CA ASN A 471 0.54 16.42 6.39
C ASN A 471 0.90 17.89 6.08
N ASP A 472 0.42 18.81 6.92
CA ASP A 472 0.65 20.25 6.73
C ASP A 472 1.84 20.78 7.54
N LYS A 473 3.00 20.18 7.36
CA LYS A 473 4.25 20.57 8.03
C LYS A 473 4.60 22.06 7.82
N PHE A 474 4.16 22.64 6.71
CA PHE A 474 4.52 23.99 6.32
C PHE A 474 3.37 24.99 6.45
N ASN A 475 2.25 24.60 7.05
CA ASN A 475 1.05 25.43 7.23
C ASN A 475 0.54 26.05 5.91
N LEU A 476 0.43 25.22 4.88
CA LEU A 476 0.01 25.66 3.53
C LEU A 476 -1.51 25.69 3.36
N TYR A 477 -2.24 24.85 4.10
CA TYR A 477 -3.67 24.63 3.89
C TYR A 477 -4.56 25.85 4.16
N PRO A 478 -4.24 26.77 5.10
CA PRO A 478 -4.98 28.04 5.20
C PRO A 478 -4.95 28.84 3.90
N GLY A 479 -3.77 28.98 3.27
CA GLY A 479 -3.63 29.67 1.99
C GLY A 479 -4.29 28.91 0.83
N ILE A 480 -4.23 27.56 0.83
CA ILE A 480 -4.91 26.72 -0.17
C ILE A 480 -6.42 26.93 -0.09
N ALA A 481 -7.00 26.89 1.11
CA ALA A 481 -8.44 27.12 1.31
C ALA A 481 -8.84 28.51 0.81
N ASP A 482 -8.08 29.52 1.19
CA ASP A 482 -8.32 30.91 0.77
C ASP A 482 -8.29 31.05 -0.76
N ASN A 483 -7.26 30.54 -1.40
CA ASN A 483 -7.10 30.55 -2.85
C ASN A 483 -8.18 29.72 -3.58
N ALA A 484 -8.75 28.71 -2.93
CA ALA A 484 -9.87 27.94 -3.47
C ALA A 484 -11.24 28.59 -3.25
N GLY A 485 -11.30 29.74 -2.56
CA GLY A 485 -12.56 30.36 -2.16
C GLY A 485 -13.32 29.56 -1.10
N MET A 486 -12.58 28.90 -0.21
CA MET A 486 -13.07 28.09 0.89
C MET A 486 -12.55 28.62 2.23
N ARG A 487 -13.21 28.24 3.32
CA ARG A 487 -12.74 28.49 4.70
C ARG A 487 -12.64 27.19 5.47
N ILE A 488 -11.61 27.07 6.29
CA ILE A 488 -11.46 25.95 7.21
C ILE A 488 -12.40 26.18 8.39
N VAL A 489 -13.29 25.22 8.62
CA VAL A 489 -14.26 25.27 9.73
C VAL A 489 -13.84 24.40 10.91
N GLU A 490 -13.08 23.32 10.65
CA GLU A 490 -12.59 22.41 11.69
C GLU A 490 -11.26 21.76 11.26
N ARG A 491 -10.49 21.28 12.24
CA ARG A 491 -9.23 20.55 12.04
C ARG A 491 -9.19 19.35 12.98
N TYR A 492 -9.03 18.17 12.42
CA TYR A 492 -8.88 16.93 13.18
C TYR A 492 -7.45 16.45 13.08
N LYS A 493 -6.69 16.44 14.17
CA LYS A 493 -5.30 16.00 14.19
C LYS A 493 -5.21 14.56 14.64
N ARG A 494 -4.80 13.66 13.75
CA ARG A 494 -4.73 12.22 14.01
C ARG A 494 -3.29 11.71 14.11
N PRO A 495 -2.96 10.81 15.05
CA PRO A 495 -1.69 10.10 15.03
C PRO A 495 -1.73 8.99 13.96
N VAL A 496 -0.65 8.89 13.16
CA VAL A 496 -0.53 7.83 12.13
C VAL A 496 0.45 6.77 12.62
N LEU A 497 -0.10 5.65 13.07
CA LEU A 497 0.66 4.49 13.51
C LEU A 497 1.06 3.62 12.31
N ASN A 498 2.14 2.85 12.43
CA ASN A 498 2.55 1.82 11.46
C ASN A 498 2.85 2.35 10.03
N ARG A 499 3.54 3.47 9.93
CA ARG A 499 4.04 3.98 8.64
C ARG A 499 5.05 3.02 8.00
N VAL A 500 5.18 3.11 6.67
CA VAL A 500 6.11 2.27 5.88
C VAL A 500 7.46 2.96 5.67
N GLU A 501 7.55 4.27 5.91
CA GLU A 501 8.72 5.11 5.71
C GLU A 501 9.88 4.78 6.67
N LYS A 502 11.07 5.33 6.42
CA LYS A 502 12.30 5.02 7.17
C LYS A 502 12.21 5.32 8.67
N ASP A 503 11.44 6.33 9.05
CA ASP A 503 11.26 6.79 10.43
C ASP A 503 10.04 6.19 11.16
N ARG A 504 9.71 4.94 10.88
CA ARG A 504 8.53 4.22 11.44
C ARG A 504 8.30 4.38 12.93
N GLY A 505 9.36 4.65 13.70
CA GLY A 505 9.30 4.88 15.14
C GLY A 505 9.01 6.33 15.53
N GLY A 506 9.11 7.28 14.61
CA GLY A 506 8.92 8.71 14.87
C GLY A 506 7.46 9.09 15.08
N ALA A 507 7.22 10.09 15.95
CA ALA A 507 5.90 10.66 16.10
C ALA A 507 5.47 11.38 14.82
N TYR A 508 4.27 11.04 14.33
CA TYR A 508 3.76 11.58 13.08
C TYR A 508 2.24 11.75 13.15
N ALA A 509 1.78 12.92 12.75
CA ALA A 509 0.36 13.22 12.67
C ALA A 509 -0.02 13.71 11.27
N GLU A 510 -1.26 13.44 10.90
CA GLU A 510 -1.95 14.07 9.79
C GLU A 510 -3.05 14.97 10.34
N ILE A 511 -3.42 15.97 9.54
CA ILE A 511 -4.55 16.85 9.83
C ILE A 511 -5.62 16.58 8.77
N ILE A 512 -6.85 16.38 9.20
CA ILE A 512 -8.00 16.38 8.34
C ILE A 512 -8.60 17.78 8.43
N PHE A 513 -8.53 18.52 7.33
CA PHE A 513 -9.11 19.85 7.20
C PHE A 513 -10.56 19.72 6.73
N HIS A 514 -11.50 20.19 7.55
CA HIS A 514 -12.88 20.36 7.14
C HIS A 514 -13.06 21.78 6.62
N MET A 515 -13.49 21.91 5.37
CA MET A 515 -13.66 23.18 4.70
C MET A 515 -15.08 23.33 4.14
N LYS A 516 -15.57 24.57 4.09
CA LYS A 516 -16.83 24.96 3.48
C LYS A 516 -16.64 26.18 2.57
N ASP A 517 -17.67 26.54 1.83
CA ASP A 517 -17.64 27.75 1.01
C ASP A 517 -17.39 29.00 1.86
N LYS A 518 -16.65 29.94 1.31
CA LYS A 518 -16.36 31.21 1.97
C LYS A 518 -17.56 32.14 2.03
N GLN A 519 -18.44 32.06 1.01
CA GLN A 519 -19.59 32.95 0.85
C GLN A 519 -20.85 32.51 1.64
N HIS A 520 -20.94 31.26 2.07
CA HIS A 520 -22.08 30.69 2.81
C HIS A 520 -21.78 30.61 4.31
N GLY A 521 -21.57 31.75 4.97
CA GLY A 521 -21.22 31.75 6.38
C GLY A 521 -20.90 33.11 6.98
N ALA A 522 -21.68 34.10 6.62
CA ALA A 522 -21.80 35.38 7.36
C ALA A 522 -23.07 35.40 8.15
#